data_d0a9a6f25a9c4c2faf3ebd39e88e3395
#
_entry.id   d0a9a6f25a9c4c2faf3ebd39e88e3395
#
_cell.length_a   1.000
_cell.length_b   1.000
_cell.length_c   1.000
_cell.angle_alpha   90.00
_cell.angle_beta   90.00
_cell.angle_gamma   90.00
#
_symmetry.space_group_name_H-M   'P 1'
#
loop_
_entity.id
_entity.type
_entity.pdbx_description
1 polymer ?
#
loop_
_entity_poly.entity_id
_entity_poly.type
_entity_poly.pdbx_seq_one_letter_code
_entity_poly.pdbx_strand_id
1 'polypeptide(L)'
;MGKVLVIDLNICNGCYNCQVACKDEHVGNDWSPIAKPQPDTGQFWNKVTDLERGQVPKVKVTYMHSICQHCDDAPCIPACNVEAIYRRDDGAVIIDPDRCRGNQLCLEACPYEDVIYFNDSLNIAQKCTFCAHLLDDGWTEPRCVDACPTGAFRFGDENDPEIMALVARAEPLKPQLDVKPRVFYIGLPKPFIAGAVFEPDVDECTEGARVTAQKVGNGKVYEAVSDSYGDFWLRDVEPGEYTVLVEKKGYLPQKMGPVDANADINVGDIAVWKA
;
A
#
# COMPACT_ATOMS: atom_id res chain seq x y z
N MET A 1 -19.52 7.33 15.33
CA MET A 1 -18.25 6.64 15.56
C MET A 1 -17.49 6.58 14.24
N GLY A 2 -16.20 6.94 14.25
CA GLY A 2 -15.45 7.08 13.02
C GLY A 2 -15.12 5.75 12.36
N LYS A 3 -15.26 5.67 11.05
CA LYS A 3 -14.91 4.50 10.24
C LYS A 3 -13.48 4.61 9.74
N VAL A 4 -12.81 3.48 9.67
CA VAL A 4 -11.47 3.34 9.09
C VAL A 4 -11.41 2.16 8.14
N LEU A 5 -10.49 2.24 7.18
CA LEU A 5 -10.18 1.18 6.23
C LEU A 5 -8.73 0.74 6.43
N VAL A 6 -8.50 -0.56 6.56
CA VAL A 6 -7.15 -1.14 6.59
C VAL A 6 -6.96 -2.02 5.36
N ILE A 7 -5.86 -1.84 4.65
CA ILE A 7 -5.49 -2.59 3.46
C ILE A 7 -4.20 -3.36 3.73
N ASP A 8 -4.28 -4.69 3.79
CA ASP A 8 -3.11 -5.56 3.95
C ASP A 8 -2.54 -5.96 2.59
N LEU A 9 -1.45 -5.29 2.19
CA LEU A 9 -0.78 -5.52 0.92
C LEU A 9 -0.05 -6.87 0.86
N ASN A 10 0.21 -7.51 2.01
CA ASN A 10 0.89 -8.80 2.05
C ASN A 10 0.00 -9.95 1.54
N ILE A 11 -1.32 -9.82 1.70
CA ILE A 11 -2.29 -10.82 1.27
C ILE A 11 -3.08 -10.39 0.02
N CYS A 12 -2.84 -9.18 -0.48
CA CYS A 12 -3.40 -8.73 -1.76
C CYS A 12 -2.72 -9.48 -2.92
N ASN A 13 -3.50 -10.17 -3.74
CA ASN A 13 -3.02 -10.93 -4.89
C ASN A 13 -3.20 -10.23 -6.24
N GLY A 14 -3.62 -8.95 -6.25
CA GLY A 14 -3.80 -8.16 -7.47
C GLY A 14 -4.94 -8.64 -8.38
N CYS A 15 -6.01 -9.20 -7.83
CA CYS A 15 -7.14 -9.68 -8.65
C CYS A 15 -8.02 -8.57 -9.23
N TYR A 16 -7.83 -7.32 -8.84
CA TYR A 16 -8.60 -6.13 -9.25
C TYR A 16 -10.10 -6.15 -8.92
N ASN A 17 -10.63 -7.16 -8.21
CA ASN A 17 -12.06 -7.23 -7.85
C ASN A 17 -12.55 -5.98 -7.13
N CYS A 18 -11.79 -5.43 -6.20
CA CYS A 18 -12.14 -4.22 -5.47
C CYS A 18 -12.27 -2.99 -6.38
N GLN A 19 -11.42 -2.90 -7.42
CA GLN A 19 -11.47 -1.82 -8.42
C GLN A 19 -12.70 -1.98 -9.32
N VAL A 20 -12.95 -3.19 -9.81
CA VAL A 20 -14.10 -3.49 -10.68
C VAL A 20 -15.41 -3.32 -9.93
N ALA A 21 -15.52 -3.86 -8.70
CA ALA A 21 -16.70 -3.72 -7.86
C ALA A 21 -17.02 -2.26 -7.51
N CYS A 22 -15.98 -1.45 -7.25
CA CYS A 22 -16.16 -0.01 -7.03
C CYS A 22 -16.67 0.69 -8.30
N LYS A 23 -16.18 0.30 -9.47
CA LYS A 23 -16.65 0.84 -10.75
C LYS A 23 -18.10 0.42 -11.04
N ASP A 24 -18.42 -0.85 -10.86
CA ASP A 24 -19.75 -1.42 -11.08
C ASP A 24 -20.81 -0.74 -10.19
N GLU A 25 -20.46 -0.50 -8.91
CA GLU A 25 -21.32 0.18 -7.96
C GLU A 25 -21.68 1.62 -8.37
N HIS A 26 -20.73 2.32 -9.00
CA HIS A 26 -20.84 3.76 -9.23
C HIS A 26 -21.04 4.16 -10.70
N VAL A 27 -20.82 3.29 -11.67
CA VAL A 27 -21.10 3.56 -13.08
C VAL A 27 -22.61 3.43 -13.33
N GLY A 28 -23.24 4.42 -13.92
CA GLY A 28 -24.66 4.38 -14.23
C GLY A 28 -25.63 4.53 -13.03
N ASN A 29 -25.14 4.57 -11.79
CA ASN A 29 -25.98 4.71 -10.59
C ASN A 29 -25.90 6.12 -10.01
N ASP A 30 -27.05 6.72 -9.72
CA ASP A 30 -27.18 8.01 -9.03
C ASP A 30 -27.46 7.77 -7.54
N TRP A 31 -26.50 8.07 -6.70
CA TRP A 31 -26.56 7.94 -5.25
C TRP A 31 -26.61 9.31 -4.56
N SER A 32 -27.29 10.30 -5.19
CA SER A 32 -27.40 11.63 -4.60
C SER A 32 -28.05 11.62 -3.21
N PRO A 33 -27.58 12.44 -2.27
CA PRO A 33 -26.54 13.47 -2.38
C PRO A 33 -25.11 12.96 -2.16
N ILE A 34 -24.87 11.66 -2.11
CA ILE A 34 -23.56 11.06 -1.80
C ILE A 34 -22.64 11.01 -3.04
N ALA A 35 -23.18 10.59 -4.18
CA ALA A 35 -22.44 10.49 -5.43
C ALA A 35 -23.35 10.53 -6.66
N LYS A 36 -22.82 11.05 -7.76
CA LYS A 36 -23.38 10.91 -9.12
C LYS A 36 -22.63 9.82 -9.87
N PRO A 37 -23.18 9.28 -10.99
CA PRO A 37 -22.54 8.25 -11.78
C PRO A 37 -21.09 8.60 -12.17
N GLN A 38 -20.20 7.61 -12.06
CA GLN A 38 -18.87 7.68 -12.67
C GLN A 38 -18.99 7.64 -14.21
N PRO A 39 -18.00 8.20 -14.94
CA PRO A 39 -17.86 7.91 -16.37
C PRO A 39 -17.65 6.41 -16.61
N ASP A 40 -18.08 5.89 -17.74
CA ASP A 40 -17.92 4.48 -18.12
C ASP A 40 -16.45 4.05 -18.13
N THR A 41 -15.58 4.95 -18.52
CA THR A 41 -14.13 4.70 -18.61
C THR A 41 -13.34 5.76 -17.85
N GLY A 42 -12.07 5.44 -17.55
CA GLY A 42 -11.07 6.37 -17.01
C GLY A 42 -11.01 6.37 -15.49
N GLN A 43 -11.97 6.96 -14.82
CA GLN A 43 -11.90 7.14 -13.36
C GLN A 43 -12.07 5.83 -12.59
N PHE A 44 -11.20 5.58 -11.61
CA PHE A 44 -11.33 4.49 -10.66
C PHE A 44 -11.11 5.01 -9.24
N TRP A 45 -12.17 5.11 -8.44
CA TRP A 45 -12.09 5.67 -7.09
C TRP A 45 -11.34 4.79 -6.09
N ASN A 46 -11.19 3.50 -6.41
CA ASN A 46 -10.18 2.60 -5.88
C ASN A 46 -9.41 2.04 -7.07
N LYS A 47 -8.22 2.57 -7.32
CA LYS A 47 -7.35 2.17 -8.42
C LYS A 47 -6.25 1.25 -7.89
N VAL A 48 -6.11 0.08 -8.49
CA VAL A 48 -5.02 -0.84 -8.21
C VAL A 48 -3.91 -0.61 -9.23
N THR A 49 -2.67 -0.50 -8.74
CA THR A 49 -1.47 -0.38 -9.58
C THR A 49 -0.44 -1.40 -9.12
N ASP A 50 0.07 -2.19 -10.03
CA ASP A 50 1.19 -3.07 -9.79
C ASP A 50 2.49 -2.28 -9.71
N LEU A 51 3.19 -2.47 -8.61
CA LEU A 51 4.52 -1.89 -8.36
C LEU A 51 5.55 -3.00 -8.41
N GLU A 52 6.24 -3.12 -9.53
CA GLU A 52 7.38 -4.03 -9.69
C GLU A 52 8.63 -3.38 -9.10
N ARG A 53 9.36 -4.15 -8.27
CA ARG A 53 10.55 -3.70 -7.57
C ARG A 53 11.64 -4.74 -7.57
N GLY A 54 12.90 -4.28 -7.51
CA GLY A 54 14.08 -5.12 -7.52
C GLY A 54 14.68 -5.29 -8.92
N GLN A 55 15.57 -6.26 -9.06
CA GLN A 55 16.29 -6.57 -10.28
C GLN A 55 16.22 -8.07 -10.56
N VAL A 56 15.99 -8.44 -11.83
CA VAL A 56 15.96 -9.86 -12.23
C VAL A 56 17.26 -10.55 -11.80
N PRO A 57 17.19 -11.74 -11.20
CA PRO A 57 16.01 -12.58 -10.94
C PRO A 57 15.26 -12.27 -9.63
N LYS A 58 15.70 -11.32 -8.84
CA LYS A 58 15.14 -10.98 -7.54
C LYS A 58 14.14 -9.82 -7.65
N VAL A 59 12.93 -10.14 -8.10
CA VAL A 59 11.84 -9.17 -8.31
C VAL A 59 10.69 -9.43 -7.32
N LYS A 60 10.05 -8.36 -6.86
CA LYS A 60 8.80 -8.37 -6.10
C LYS A 60 7.76 -7.50 -6.75
N VAL A 61 6.52 -7.97 -6.77
CA VAL A 61 5.34 -7.19 -7.17
C VAL A 61 4.50 -6.89 -5.93
N THR A 62 4.09 -5.63 -5.77
CA THR A 62 3.16 -5.19 -4.73
C THR A 62 2.01 -4.46 -5.41
N TYR A 63 0.78 -4.79 -5.05
CA TYR A 63 -0.42 -4.16 -5.60
C TYR A 63 -0.84 -2.99 -4.72
N MET A 64 -0.50 -1.78 -5.16
CA MET A 64 -0.81 -0.55 -4.44
C MET A 64 -2.22 -0.05 -4.74
N HIS A 65 -2.87 0.51 -3.74
CA HIS A 65 -4.22 1.04 -3.87
C HIS A 65 -4.22 2.57 -3.74
N SER A 66 -4.60 3.26 -4.84
CA SER A 66 -4.89 4.69 -4.82
C SER A 66 -6.38 4.88 -4.54
N ILE A 67 -6.68 5.39 -3.35
CA ILE A 67 -8.04 5.62 -2.85
C ILE A 67 -8.06 6.88 -1.99
N CYS A 68 -9.18 7.59 -1.91
CA CYS A 68 -9.31 8.72 -0.99
C CYS A 68 -9.01 8.27 0.45
N GLN A 69 -8.18 9.03 1.14
CA GLN A 69 -7.73 8.69 2.50
C GLN A 69 -8.70 9.17 3.59
N HIS A 70 -9.78 9.89 3.24
CA HIS A 70 -10.79 10.43 4.18
C HIS A 70 -10.18 11.12 5.40
N CYS A 71 -9.15 11.94 5.14
CA CYS A 71 -8.33 12.59 6.17
C CYS A 71 -9.16 13.38 7.19
N ASP A 72 -8.80 13.32 8.48
CA ASP A 72 -9.43 14.16 9.51
C ASP A 72 -9.10 15.64 9.31
N ASP A 73 -7.86 15.95 8.92
CA ASP A 73 -7.46 17.30 8.54
C ASP A 73 -7.42 17.41 7.00
N ALA A 74 -8.59 17.20 6.36
CA ALA A 74 -8.74 17.11 4.91
C ALA A 74 -8.55 18.48 4.23
N PRO A 75 -7.45 18.74 3.50
CA PRO A 75 -7.19 20.06 2.88
C PRO A 75 -8.18 20.38 1.73
N CYS A 76 -8.82 19.36 1.15
CA CYS A 76 -9.84 19.55 0.13
C CYS A 76 -11.13 20.23 0.65
N ILE A 77 -11.42 20.14 1.97
CA ILE A 77 -12.61 20.78 2.57
C ILE A 77 -12.47 22.30 2.53
N PRO A 78 -11.46 22.94 3.16
CA PRO A 78 -11.34 24.38 3.12
C PRO A 78 -11.01 24.95 1.74
N ALA A 79 -10.47 24.14 0.82
CA ALA A 79 -10.22 24.56 -0.56
C ALA A 79 -11.51 24.70 -1.38
N CYS A 80 -12.62 24.08 -0.96
CA CYS A 80 -13.88 24.14 -1.68
C CYS A 80 -14.64 25.44 -1.38
N ASN A 81 -14.52 26.44 -2.25
CA ASN A 81 -15.13 27.76 -2.08
C ASN A 81 -16.67 27.80 -2.21
N VAL A 82 -17.30 26.67 -2.56
CA VAL A 82 -18.75 26.49 -2.60
C VAL A 82 -19.27 25.55 -1.51
N GLU A 83 -18.39 25.17 -0.57
CA GLU A 83 -18.70 24.29 0.57
C GLU A 83 -19.42 22.99 0.16
N ALA A 84 -19.05 22.44 -1.01
CA ALA A 84 -19.59 21.16 -1.48
C ALA A 84 -18.91 19.96 -0.80
N ILE A 85 -17.75 20.15 -0.15
CA ILE A 85 -17.02 19.07 0.50
C ILE A 85 -17.24 19.16 2.01
N TYR A 86 -17.66 18.06 2.59
CA TYR A 86 -17.94 17.98 4.03
C TYR A 86 -17.53 16.62 4.61
N ARG A 87 -17.39 16.57 5.92
CA ARG A 87 -17.19 15.33 6.68
C ARG A 87 -18.51 14.90 7.30
N ARG A 88 -18.82 13.63 7.17
CA ARG A 88 -19.91 12.94 7.87
C ARG A 88 -19.50 12.58 9.31
N ASP A 89 -20.48 12.28 10.14
CA ASP A 89 -20.28 11.84 11.54
C ASP A 89 -19.51 10.50 11.63
N ASP A 90 -19.56 9.68 10.59
CA ASP A 90 -18.80 8.43 10.45
C ASP A 90 -17.35 8.65 9.97
N GLY A 91 -16.94 9.90 9.75
CA GLY A 91 -15.61 10.28 9.30
C GLY A 91 -15.42 10.28 7.77
N ALA A 92 -16.36 9.77 6.99
CA ALA A 92 -16.28 9.83 5.54
C ALA A 92 -16.32 11.27 5.03
N VAL A 93 -15.38 11.63 4.17
CA VAL A 93 -15.37 12.93 3.47
C VAL A 93 -16.09 12.75 2.15
N ILE A 94 -17.14 13.55 1.95
CA ILE A 94 -18.02 13.50 0.78
C ILE A 94 -17.88 14.77 -0.04
N ILE A 95 -18.02 14.65 -1.36
CA ILE A 95 -18.25 15.77 -2.27
C ILE A 95 -19.72 15.70 -2.68
N ASP A 96 -20.52 16.63 -2.19
CA ASP A 96 -21.93 16.75 -2.58
C ASP A 96 -21.99 17.16 -4.08
N PRO A 97 -22.49 16.28 -4.95
CA PRO A 97 -22.49 16.55 -6.38
C PRO A 97 -23.47 17.65 -6.78
N ASP A 98 -24.53 17.88 -6.00
CA ASP A 98 -25.54 18.92 -6.30
C ASP A 98 -25.04 20.31 -5.89
N ARG A 99 -24.10 20.39 -4.96
CA ARG A 99 -23.42 21.64 -4.54
C ARG A 99 -22.15 21.92 -5.32
N CYS A 100 -21.48 20.90 -5.87
CA CYS A 100 -20.25 21.07 -6.64
C CYS A 100 -20.48 21.93 -7.88
N ARG A 101 -19.55 22.85 -8.17
CA ARG A 101 -19.60 23.76 -9.32
C ARG A 101 -18.40 23.61 -10.27
N GLY A 102 -17.64 22.54 -10.12
CA GLY A 102 -16.56 22.20 -11.04
C GLY A 102 -15.31 23.10 -10.98
N ASN A 103 -15.06 23.80 -9.89
CA ASN A 103 -13.91 24.71 -9.76
C ASN A 103 -12.56 23.98 -9.55
N GLN A 104 -12.55 22.69 -9.36
CA GLN A 104 -11.40 21.78 -9.28
C GLN A 104 -10.36 22.09 -8.19
N LEU A 105 -10.53 23.08 -7.33
CA LEU A 105 -9.59 23.44 -6.26
C LEU A 105 -9.28 22.29 -5.31
N CYS A 106 -10.21 21.35 -5.13
CA CYS A 106 -10.03 20.16 -4.31
C CYS A 106 -9.02 19.16 -4.90
N LEU A 107 -8.86 19.12 -6.23
CA LEU A 107 -7.87 18.28 -6.89
C LEU A 107 -6.46 18.80 -6.59
N GLU A 108 -6.27 20.12 -6.71
CA GLU A 108 -4.99 20.79 -6.44
C GLU A 108 -4.61 20.71 -4.95
N ALA A 109 -5.60 20.82 -4.06
CA ALA A 109 -5.37 20.79 -2.62
C ALA A 109 -5.10 19.38 -2.07
N CYS A 110 -5.48 18.31 -2.80
CA CYS A 110 -5.29 16.95 -2.33
C CYS A 110 -3.81 16.55 -2.40
N PRO A 111 -3.15 16.16 -1.29
CA PRO A 111 -1.74 15.78 -1.33
C PRO A 111 -1.52 14.34 -1.82
N TYR A 112 -2.59 13.61 -2.12
CA TYR A 112 -2.55 12.28 -2.72
C TYR A 112 -2.90 12.36 -4.19
N GLU A 113 -2.06 11.81 -5.03
CA GLU A 113 -2.25 11.79 -6.47
C GLU A 113 -3.35 10.78 -6.85
N ASP A 114 -4.08 11.06 -7.94
CA ASP A 114 -5.06 10.16 -8.56
C ASP A 114 -6.17 9.64 -7.61
N VAL A 115 -6.61 10.42 -6.65
CA VAL A 115 -7.68 10.03 -5.71
C VAL A 115 -8.95 10.89 -5.82
N ILE A 116 -8.85 12.09 -6.39
CA ILE A 116 -9.99 12.94 -6.76
C ILE A 116 -9.94 13.12 -8.28
N TYR A 117 -11.04 12.83 -8.92
CA TYR A 117 -11.19 12.91 -10.37
C TYR A 117 -12.17 14.00 -10.75
N PHE A 118 -12.00 14.55 -11.94
CA PHE A 118 -12.97 15.50 -12.51
C PHE A 118 -13.82 14.78 -13.56
N ASN A 119 -15.15 14.89 -13.42
CA ASN A 119 -16.12 14.39 -14.38
C ASN A 119 -16.56 15.55 -15.28
N ASP A 120 -15.98 15.64 -16.47
CA ASP A 120 -16.25 16.73 -17.43
C ASP A 120 -17.72 16.76 -17.87
N SER A 121 -18.35 15.59 -18.02
CA SER A 121 -19.73 15.48 -18.48
C SER A 121 -20.73 16.07 -17.48
N LEU A 122 -20.44 15.91 -16.18
CA LEU A 122 -21.29 16.42 -15.10
C LEU A 122 -20.76 17.74 -14.52
N ASN A 123 -19.55 18.15 -14.90
CA ASN A 123 -18.85 19.31 -14.36
C ASN A 123 -18.70 19.26 -12.83
N ILE A 124 -18.32 18.09 -12.27
CA ILE A 124 -18.15 17.86 -10.84
C ILE A 124 -16.86 17.09 -10.52
N ALA A 125 -16.34 17.29 -9.31
CA ALA A 125 -15.30 16.43 -8.76
C ALA A 125 -15.91 15.17 -8.13
N GLN A 126 -15.23 14.04 -8.27
CA GLN A 126 -15.68 12.74 -7.75
C GLN A 126 -14.50 11.98 -7.10
N LYS A 127 -14.80 11.16 -6.11
CA LYS A 127 -13.82 10.32 -5.40
C LYS A 127 -14.52 9.22 -4.60
N CYS A 128 -13.76 8.33 -4.00
CA CYS A 128 -14.27 7.36 -3.02
C CYS A 128 -15.11 8.05 -1.93
N THR A 129 -16.25 7.45 -1.59
CA THR A 129 -17.22 7.91 -0.59
C THR A 129 -17.30 6.97 0.62
N PHE A 130 -16.46 5.93 0.73
CA PHE A 130 -16.65 4.77 1.61
C PHE A 130 -17.99 4.07 1.37
N CYS A 131 -18.56 4.22 0.17
CA CYS A 131 -19.91 3.72 -0.16
C CYS A 131 -20.95 4.14 0.89
N ALA A 132 -20.93 5.41 1.31
CA ALA A 132 -21.79 5.92 2.37
C ALA A 132 -23.27 5.65 2.11
N HIS A 133 -23.71 5.60 0.84
CA HIS A 133 -25.07 5.23 0.45
C HIS A 133 -25.41 3.78 0.87
N LEU A 134 -24.46 2.82 0.76
CA LEU A 134 -24.67 1.44 1.23
C LEU A 134 -24.70 1.38 2.76
N LEU A 135 -23.79 2.12 3.42
CA LEU A 135 -23.79 2.20 4.89
C LEU A 135 -25.07 2.79 5.43
N ASP A 136 -25.65 3.79 4.75
CA ASP A 136 -26.95 4.39 5.09
C ASP A 136 -28.11 3.40 4.85
N ASP A 137 -27.97 2.47 3.91
CA ASP A 137 -28.93 1.38 3.62
C ASP A 137 -28.71 0.13 4.51
N GLY A 138 -27.82 0.22 5.50
CA GLY A 138 -27.61 -0.84 6.51
C GLY A 138 -26.52 -1.84 6.21
N TRP A 139 -25.72 -1.63 5.16
CA TRP A 139 -24.49 -2.41 4.93
C TRP A 139 -23.45 -2.10 6.01
N THR A 140 -22.64 -3.09 6.32
CA THR A 140 -21.59 -2.97 7.34
C THR A 140 -20.26 -2.50 6.77
N GLU A 141 -20.06 -2.63 5.44
CA GLU A 141 -18.80 -2.37 4.77
C GLU A 141 -18.99 -1.88 3.32
N PRO A 142 -18.00 -1.17 2.74
CA PRO A 142 -18.01 -0.75 1.35
C PRO A 142 -17.94 -1.91 0.35
N ARG A 143 -18.44 -1.68 -0.85
CA ARG A 143 -18.49 -2.66 -1.95
C ARG A 143 -17.13 -3.30 -2.29
N CYS A 144 -16.04 -2.51 -2.22
CA CYS A 144 -14.69 -3.01 -2.47
C CYS A 144 -14.18 -3.95 -1.36
N VAL A 145 -14.68 -3.83 -0.14
CA VAL A 145 -14.36 -4.73 0.98
C VAL A 145 -15.08 -6.06 0.80
N ASP A 146 -16.40 -6.02 0.60
CA ASP A 146 -17.25 -7.17 0.31
C ASP A 146 -16.73 -8.01 -0.87
N ALA A 147 -16.25 -7.37 -1.93
CA ALA A 147 -15.74 -8.04 -3.12
C ALA A 147 -14.31 -8.61 -2.98
N CYS A 148 -13.60 -8.39 -1.87
CA CYS A 148 -12.20 -8.79 -1.72
C CYS A 148 -12.05 -10.28 -1.38
N PRO A 149 -11.59 -11.17 -2.30
CA PRO A 149 -11.58 -12.61 -2.06
C PRO A 149 -10.50 -13.06 -1.06
N THR A 150 -9.46 -12.26 -0.86
CA THR A 150 -8.37 -12.58 0.08
C THR A 150 -8.60 -11.96 1.45
N GLY A 151 -9.61 -11.07 1.59
CA GLY A 151 -9.83 -10.29 2.79
C GLY A 151 -8.71 -9.29 3.09
N ALA A 152 -8.01 -8.82 2.05
CA ALA A 152 -6.97 -7.78 2.18
C ALA A 152 -7.54 -6.44 2.68
N PHE A 153 -8.81 -6.19 2.43
CA PHE A 153 -9.52 -5.03 2.93
C PHE A 153 -10.26 -5.37 4.22
N ARG A 154 -10.14 -4.50 5.21
CA ARG A 154 -10.89 -4.53 6.47
C ARG A 154 -11.45 -3.15 6.75
N PHE A 155 -12.73 -3.08 7.03
CA PHE A 155 -13.44 -1.83 7.31
C PHE A 155 -14.24 -1.96 8.58
N GLY A 156 -14.25 -0.93 9.42
CA GLY A 156 -15.01 -0.95 10.65
C GLY A 156 -14.90 0.32 11.47
N ASP A 157 -15.40 0.24 12.68
CA ASP A 157 -15.32 1.34 13.64
C ASP A 157 -13.90 1.46 14.21
N GLU A 158 -13.41 2.68 14.33
CA GLU A 158 -12.07 2.96 14.87
C GLU A 158 -11.86 2.46 16.30
N ASN A 159 -12.95 2.23 17.05
CA ASN A 159 -12.94 1.71 18.42
C ASN A 159 -13.20 0.19 18.49
N ASP A 160 -13.44 -0.47 17.38
CA ASP A 160 -13.57 -1.92 17.32
C ASP A 160 -12.22 -2.58 17.67
N PRO A 161 -12.15 -3.50 18.64
CA PRO A 161 -10.89 -4.13 19.04
C PRO A 161 -10.14 -4.84 17.91
N GLU A 162 -10.85 -5.44 16.95
CA GLU A 162 -10.22 -6.10 15.79
C GLU A 162 -9.61 -5.06 14.84
N ILE A 163 -10.33 -3.98 14.58
CA ILE A 163 -9.83 -2.87 13.75
C ILE A 163 -8.67 -2.17 14.42
N MET A 164 -8.75 -1.89 15.73
CA MET A 164 -7.64 -1.30 16.49
C MET A 164 -6.37 -2.16 16.43
N ALA A 165 -6.50 -3.48 16.52
CA ALA A 165 -5.38 -4.41 16.43
C ALA A 165 -4.73 -4.39 15.02
N LEU A 166 -5.52 -4.17 13.97
CA LEU A 166 -5.03 -4.01 12.61
C LEU A 166 -4.33 -2.66 12.43
N VAL A 167 -4.94 -1.56 12.87
CA VAL A 167 -4.38 -0.20 12.80
C VAL A 167 -3.06 -0.11 13.56
N ALA A 168 -2.93 -0.77 14.71
CA ALA A 168 -1.70 -0.77 15.52
C ALA A 168 -0.46 -1.33 14.79
N ARG A 169 -0.65 -2.16 13.77
CA ARG A 169 0.44 -2.73 12.93
C ARG A 169 0.47 -2.16 11.51
N ALA A 170 -0.41 -1.22 11.22
CA ALA A 170 -0.53 -0.55 9.93
C ALA A 170 0.12 0.84 9.99
N GLU A 171 0.41 1.40 8.85
CA GLU A 171 0.96 2.74 8.72
C GLU A 171 0.19 3.54 7.65
N PRO A 172 0.09 4.86 7.76
CA PRO A 172 -0.49 5.70 6.72
C PRO A 172 0.41 5.75 5.50
N LEU A 173 -0.17 5.94 4.30
CA LEU A 173 0.56 5.93 3.04
C LEU A 173 1.68 7.00 2.96
N LYS A 174 1.42 8.19 3.50
CA LYS A 174 2.37 9.33 3.50
C LYS A 174 2.33 10.00 4.88
N PRO A 175 2.95 9.41 5.92
CA PRO A 175 2.86 9.93 7.30
C PRO A 175 3.38 11.35 7.47
N GLN A 176 4.32 11.78 6.62
CA GLN A 176 4.90 13.12 6.65
C GLN A 176 3.91 14.25 6.30
N LEU A 177 2.73 13.93 5.75
CA LEU A 177 1.72 14.92 5.37
C LEU A 177 0.90 15.44 6.56
N ASP A 178 0.89 14.72 7.67
CA ASP A 178 0.16 15.05 8.92
C ASP A 178 -1.32 15.45 8.71
N VAL A 179 -1.99 14.77 7.75
CA VAL A 179 -3.41 15.03 7.44
C VAL A 179 -4.36 14.06 8.12
N LYS A 180 -3.87 13.21 9.01
CA LYS A 180 -4.60 12.20 9.79
C LYS A 180 -5.54 11.36 8.92
N PRO A 181 -5.01 10.50 8.04
CA PRO A 181 -5.83 9.67 7.16
C PRO A 181 -6.61 8.61 7.96
N ARG A 182 -7.75 8.18 7.41
CA ARG A 182 -8.58 7.07 7.90
C ARG A 182 -8.39 5.79 7.10
N VAL A 183 -7.42 5.76 6.19
CA VAL A 183 -6.98 4.58 5.45
C VAL A 183 -5.56 4.23 5.87
N PHE A 184 -5.36 2.99 6.28
CA PHE A 184 -4.08 2.48 6.77
C PHE A 184 -3.63 1.28 5.95
N TYR A 185 -2.33 1.08 5.86
CA TYR A 185 -1.73 0.03 5.05
C TYR A 185 -0.84 -0.87 5.90
N ILE A 186 -0.98 -2.18 5.74
CA ILE A 186 -0.04 -3.17 6.28
C ILE A 186 0.84 -3.64 5.13
N GLY A 187 2.16 -3.66 5.34
CA GLY A 187 3.11 -4.14 4.34
C GLY A 187 3.41 -3.14 3.23
N LEU A 188 3.43 -1.83 3.52
CA LEU A 188 3.94 -0.84 2.57
C LEU A 188 5.35 -1.21 2.13
N PRO A 189 5.68 -1.07 0.82
CA PRO A 189 6.96 -1.47 0.29
C PRO A 189 8.13 -0.73 0.94
N LYS A 190 9.03 -1.48 1.57
CA LYS A 190 10.32 -1.02 2.07
C LYS A 190 11.44 -1.70 1.29
N PRO A 191 12.64 -1.14 1.18
CA PRO A 191 13.76 -1.76 0.51
C PRO A 191 14.05 -3.17 1.00
N PHE A 192 14.64 -3.98 0.12
CA PHE A 192 15.16 -5.29 0.47
C PHE A 192 16.60 -5.47 -0.07
N ILE A 193 17.34 -6.38 0.56
CA ILE A 193 18.61 -6.92 0.04
C ILE A 193 18.37 -8.39 -0.25
N ALA A 194 18.55 -8.82 -1.49
CA ALA A 194 18.38 -10.21 -1.91
C ALA A 194 19.60 -10.71 -2.67
N GLY A 195 19.74 -12.03 -2.74
CA GLY A 195 20.82 -12.69 -3.49
C GLY A 195 20.67 -14.20 -3.40
N ALA A 196 21.67 -14.92 -3.84
CA ALA A 196 21.75 -16.36 -3.69
C ALA A 196 23.10 -16.77 -3.08
N VAL A 197 23.15 -17.93 -2.42
CA VAL A 197 24.37 -18.54 -1.87
C VAL A 197 24.62 -19.85 -2.58
N PHE A 198 25.86 -20.07 -3.06
CA PHE A 198 26.21 -21.28 -3.78
C PHE A 198 27.60 -21.78 -3.43
N GLU A 199 27.84 -23.09 -3.62
CA GLU A 199 29.14 -23.76 -3.46
C GLU A 199 29.74 -23.98 -4.85
N PRO A 200 30.77 -23.20 -5.26
CA PRO A 200 31.28 -23.24 -6.63
C PRO A 200 32.03 -24.55 -6.97
N ASP A 201 32.57 -25.24 -5.96
CA ASP A 201 33.37 -26.49 -6.19
C ASP A 201 32.48 -27.64 -6.70
N VAL A 202 31.19 -27.63 -6.41
CA VAL A 202 30.23 -28.65 -6.83
C VAL A 202 29.08 -28.08 -7.69
N ASP A 203 29.09 -26.77 -7.94
CA ASP A 203 28.04 -26.05 -8.69
C ASP A 203 26.62 -26.26 -8.12
N GLU A 204 26.50 -26.22 -6.79
CA GLU A 204 25.28 -26.46 -6.07
C GLU A 204 24.82 -25.24 -5.25
N CYS A 205 23.49 -25.04 -5.17
CA CYS A 205 22.86 -24.04 -4.30
C CYS A 205 23.10 -24.40 -2.83
N THR A 206 23.29 -23.39 -1.99
CA THR A 206 23.60 -23.59 -0.58
C THR A 206 22.37 -23.25 0.27
N GLU A 207 21.61 -24.27 0.68
CA GLU A 207 20.50 -24.14 1.63
C GLU A 207 21.00 -23.95 3.07
N GLY A 208 20.25 -23.19 3.88
CA GLY A 208 20.48 -23.04 5.33
C GLY A 208 21.67 -22.16 5.70
N ALA A 209 22.21 -21.37 4.77
CA ALA A 209 23.21 -20.36 5.10
C ALA A 209 22.52 -19.17 5.79
N ARG A 210 23.04 -18.75 6.94
CA ARG A 210 22.61 -17.55 7.64
C ARG A 210 23.21 -16.33 6.96
N VAL A 211 22.35 -15.42 6.52
CA VAL A 211 22.75 -14.15 5.92
C VAL A 211 22.34 -13.01 6.84
N THR A 212 23.29 -12.17 7.20
CA THR A 212 23.05 -10.99 8.04
C THR A 212 23.47 -9.74 7.29
N ALA A 213 22.66 -8.68 7.36
CA ALA A 213 23.06 -7.35 6.91
C ALA A 213 23.08 -6.39 8.10
N GLN A 214 24.23 -5.84 8.37
CA GLN A 214 24.44 -4.85 9.43
C GLN A 214 24.54 -3.46 8.84
N LYS A 215 23.66 -2.56 9.28
CA LYS A 215 23.66 -1.17 8.83
C LYS A 215 24.89 -0.44 9.32
N VAL A 216 25.56 0.26 8.41
CA VAL A 216 26.74 1.08 8.74
C VAL A 216 26.31 2.26 9.61
N GLY A 217 26.99 2.48 10.71
CA GLY A 217 26.79 3.62 11.63
C GLY A 217 25.87 3.35 12.83
N ASN A 218 24.72 2.67 12.68
CA ASN A 218 23.78 2.45 13.79
C ASN A 218 23.71 1.00 14.31
N GLY A 219 24.39 0.07 13.64
CA GLY A 219 24.50 -1.32 14.07
C GLY A 219 23.23 -2.16 13.93
N LYS A 220 22.13 -1.64 13.34
CA LYS A 220 20.90 -2.41 13.11
C LYS A 220 21.17 -3.61 12.22
N VAL A 221 20.70 -4.79 12.61
CA VAL A 221 20.95 -6.06 11.95
C VAL A 221 19.66 -6.63 11.41
N TYR A 222 19.68 -7.11 10.17
CA TYR A 222 18.62 -7.89 9.53
C TYR A 222 19.16 -9.28 9.22
N GLU A 223 18.31 -10.30 9.33
CA GLU A 223 18.71 -11.69 9.16
C GLU A 223 17.75 -12.42 8.20
N ALA A 224 18.34 -13.34 7.44
CA ALA A 224 17.61 -14.30 6.62
C ALA A 224 18.40 -15.63 6.58
N VAL A 225 17.73 -16.68 6.14
CA VAL A 225 18.35 -17.98 5.88
C VAL A 225 18.08 -18.31 4.42
N SER A 226 19.10 -18.82 3.72
CA SER A 226 18.94 -19.24 2.33
C SER A 226 18.06 -20.48 2.23
N ASP A 227 17.17 -20.49 1.24
CA ASP A 227 16.26 -21.60 0.94
C ASP A 227 16.94 -22.73 0.15
N SER A 228 16.18 -23.73 -0.30
CA SER A 228 16.66 -24.86 -1.07
C SER A 228 17.26 -24.51 -2.43
N TYR A 229 17.00 -23.31 -2.93
CA TYR A 229 17.59 -22.75 -4.15
C TYR A 229 18.80 -21.84 -3.85
N GLY A 230 19.20 -21.75 -2.58
CA GLY A 230 20.23 -20.83 -2.13
C GLY A 230 19.76 -19.38 -1.98
N ASP A 231 18.49 -19.07 -2.28
CA ASP A 231 17.95 -17.72 -2.31
C ASP A 231 17.73 -17.17 -0.91
N PHE A 232 18.10 -15.92 -0.70
CA PHE A 232 17.81 -15.20 0.54
C PHE A 232 17.20 -13.82 0.27
N TRP A 233 16.38 -13.34 1.24
CA TRP A 233 15.69 -12.06 1.20
C TRP A 233 15.72 -11.39 2.58
N LEU A 234 16.54 -10.36 2.74
CA LEU A 234 16.52 -9.46 3.88
C LEU A 234 15.49 -8.37 3.59
N ARG A 235 14.32 -8.49 4.20
CA ARG A 235 13.15 -7.67 3.89
C ARG A 235 13.08 -6.45 4.81
N ASP A 236 12.37 -5.41 4.35
CA ASP A 236 12.01 -4.22 5.14
C ASP A 236 13.23 -3.53 5.75
N VAL A 237 14.35 -3.53 5.01
CA VAL A 237 15.56 -2.85 5.46
C VAL A 237 15.35 -1.33 5.41
N GLU A 238 15.92 -0.61 6.38
CA GLU A 238 15.94 0.84 6.31
C GLU A 238 16.89 1.31 5.20
N PRO A 239 16.56 2.39 4.48
CA PRO A 239 17.50 2.96 3.51
C PRO A 239 18.88 3.24 4.13
N GLY A 240 19.97 2.93 3.41
CA GLY A 240 21.34 3.18 3.84
C GLY A 240 22.33 2.13 3.36
N GLU A 241 23.56 2.23 3.84
CA GLU A 241 24.65 1.31 3.53
C GLU A 241 24.73 0.15 4.52
N TYR A 242 25.04 -1.04 4.01
CA TYR A 242 25.10 -2.28 4.79
C TYR A 242 26.37 -3.07 4.53
N THR A 243 26.83 -3.80 5.55
CA THR A 243 27.76 -4.91 5.40
C THR A 243 26.96 -6.20 5.46
N VAL A 244 27.09 -7.06 4.45
CA VAL A 244 26.46 -8.38 4.39
C VAL A 244 27.47 -9.46 4.78
N LEU A 245 27.08 -10.37 5.67
CA LEU A 245 27.86 -11.52 6.12
C LEU A 245 27.04 -12.79 5.87
N VAL A 246 27.67 -13.79 5.26
CA VAL A 246 27.12 -15.13 5.03
C VAL A 246 27.90 -16.14 5.86
N GLU A 247 27.17 -16.91 6.67
CA GLU A 247 27.75 -17.94 7.55
C GLU A 247 26.98 -19.26 7.39
N LYS A 248 27.73 -20.36 7.28
CA LYS A 248 27.19 -21.72 7.33
C LYS A 248 28.15 -22.64 8.04
N LYS A 249 27.64 -23.55 8.87
CA LYS A 249 28.46 -24.52 9.58
C LYS A 249 29.29 -25.40 8.60
N GLY A 250 30.62 -25.44 8.76
CA GLY A 250 31.54 -26.17 7.90
C GLY A 250 32.00 -25.42 6.66
N TYR A 251 31.67 -24.12 6.55
CA TYR A 251 32.10 -23.24 5.47
C TYR A 251 32.83 -22.02 6.02
N LEU A 252 33.71 -21.45 5.20
CA LEU A 252 34.35 -20.17 5.49
C LEU A 252 33.35 -19.03 5.40
N PRO A 253 33.26 -18.14 6.42
CA PRO A 253 32.34 -17.02 6.36
C PRO A 253 32.69 -16.05 5.23
N GLN A 254 31.70 -15.54 4.54
CA GLN A 254 31.86 -14.57 3.46
C GLN A 254 31.31 -13.21 3.86
N LYS A 255 32.09 -12.16 3.64
CA LYS A 255 31.71 -10.78 3.96
C LYS A 255 31.81 -9.92 2.70
N MET A 256 30.75 -9.12 2.45
CA MET A 256 30.72 -8.17 1.35
C MET A 256 30.17 -6.80 1.81
N GLY A 257 30.47 -5.78 1.05
CA GLY A 257 29.98 -4.42 1.26
C GLY A 257 31.10 -3.37 1.11
N PRO A 258 30.69 -2.07 1.21
CA PRO A 258 29.34 -1.60 1.50
C PRO A 258 28.33 -1.91 0.39
N VAL A 259 27.10 -2.28 0.79
CA VAL A 259 25.94 -2.49 -0.09
C VAL A 259 25.00 -1.31 0.11
N ASP A 260 24.69 -0.58 -0.96
CA ASP A 260 23.75 0.53 -0.94
C ASP A 260 22.30 0.00 -1.06
N ALA A 261 21.54 0.06 0.03
CA ALA A 261 20.14 -0.33 0.11
C ALA A 261 19.20 0.89 0.26
N ASN A 262 19.50 1.99 -0.40
CA ASN A 262 18.54 3.10 -0.54
C ASN A 262 17.35 2.74 -1.45
N ALA A 263 17.49 1.68 -2.25
CA ALA A 263 16.46 1.01 -3.03
C ALA A 263 16.62 -0.50 -2.90
N ASP A 264 15.73 -1.27 -3.52
CA ASP A 264 15.85 -2.73 -3.62
C ASP A 264 17.15 -3.11 -4.33
N ILE A 265 17.90 -4.04 -3.77
CA ILE A 265 19.18 -4.46 -4.31
C ILE A 265 19.28 -5.99 -4.41
N ASN A 266 19.71 -6.48 -5.57
CA ASN A 266 20.19 -7.83 -5.76
C ASN A 266 21.72 -7.80 -5.68
N VAL A 267 22.29 -8.44 -4.65
CA VAL A 267 23.74 -8.53 -4.45
C VAL A 267 24.38 -9.65 -5.26
N GLY A 268 23.58 -10.37 -6.07
CA GLY A 268 24.06 -11.48 -6.90
C GLY A 268 24.31 -12.76 -6.11
N ASP A 269 25.14 -13.63 -6.72
CA ASP A 269 25.46 -14.95 -6.18
C ASP A 269 26.70 -14.86 -5.30
N ILE A 270 26.57 -15.30 -4.05
CA ILE A 270 27.65 -15.28 -3.05
C ILE A 270 28.23 -16.69 -2.94
N ALA A 271 29.48 -16.83 -3.38
CA ALA A 271 30.19 -18.09 -3.29
C ALA A 271 30.61 -18.40 -1.85
N VAL A 272 30.44 -19.64 -1.40
CA VAL A 272 30.92 -20.16 -0.12
C VAL A 272 31.79 -21.39 -0.33
N TRP A 273 32.83 -21.54 0.45
CA TRP A 273 33.80 -22.68 0.36
C TRP A 273 33.82 -23.42 1.67
N LYS A 274 33.99 -24.76 1.61
CA LYS A 274 34.19 -25.61 2.79
C LYS A 274 35.44 -25.18 3.56
N ALA A 275 35.37 -25.23 4.91
CA ALA A 275 36.46 -24.84 5.81
C ALA A 275 37.54 -25.90 5.91
#